data_aa076ce65678417555e200f7f541e66c
#
_entry.id   aa076ce65678417555e200f7f541e66c
#
_cell.length_a   1.000
_cell.length_b   1.000
_cell.length_c   1.000
_cell.angle_alpha   90.00
_cell.angle_beta   90.00
_cell.angle_gamma   90.00
#
_symmetry.space_group_name_H-M   'P 1'
#
loop_
_entity.id
_entity.type
_entity.pdbx_description
1 polymer ?
#
loop_
_entity_poly.entity_id
_entity_poly.type
_entity_poly.pdbx_seq_one_letter_code
_entity_poly.pdbx_strand_id
1 'polypeptide(L)'
;MSRLGETIRAARIKAKMTEKALAKKCGMSESVIKSIEMGTRIVSDDQAQRILKLLGVDNPVSTELDVAAEPEVQLRPRPRAYVIPTPEPEKKQEVKTESDTVTDAWLDALGGVVKRVPVMDENGVVIDHILHPIIGGKIEGGAPDKVMFYRCPDDMLRGFRIHAGDLLLTVPAGKIEDEAIMLVVYKNQRIVRKVLKLDGGRVLMQSYDREFGSVTAPLKDVLVMGKCVKLERRL
;
A
#
# COMPACT_ATOMS: atom_id res chain seq x y z
N MET A 1 5.70 -16.08 -3.12
CA MET A 1 4.66 -17.09 -2.79
C MET A 1 3.93 -16.66 -1.52
N SER A 2 2.64 -16.91 -1.41
CA SER A 2 1.86 -16.54 -0.22
C SER A 2 2.19 -17.50 0.93
N ARG A 3 2.49 -16.99 2.13
CA ARG A 3 2.74 -17.81 3.34
C ARG A 3 1.61 -18.83 3.59
N LEU A 4 0.37 -18.43 3.32
CA LEU A 4 -0.80 -19.29 3.47
C LEU A 4 -0.80 -20.47 2.48
N GLY A 5 -0.42 -20.23 1.21
CA GLY A 5 -0.30 -21.28 0.19
C GLY A 5 0.75 -22.33 0.55
N GLU A 6 1.90 -21.91 1.08
CA GLU A 6 2.96 -22.79 1.57
C GLU A 6 2.50 -23.62 2.77
N THR A 7 1.76 -23.00 3.71
CA THR A 7 1.19 -23.71 4.87
C THR A 7 0.20 -24.77 4.46
N ILE A 8 -0.70 -24.49 3.52
CA ILE A 8 -1.67 -25.46 2.97
C ILE A 8 -0.95 -26.60 2.27
N ARG A 9 0.06 -26.30 1.45
CA ARG A 9 0.87 -27.31 0.76
C ARG A 9 1.61 -28.22 1.74
N ALA A 10 2.27 -27.65 2.74
CA ALA A 10 2.97 -28.41 3.77
C ALA A 10 2.02 -29.31 4.57
N ALA A 11 0.85 -28.82 4.94
CA ALA A 11 -0.19 -29.57 5.64
C ALA A 11 -0.73 -30.73 4.78
N ARG A 12 -0.96 -30.50 3.48
CA ARG A 12 -1.39 -31.53 2.54
C ARG A 12 -0.37 -32.66 2.40
N ILE A 13 0.92 -32.31 2.25
CA ILE A 13 2.00 -33.27 2.15
C ILE A 13 2.11 -34.09 3.44
N LYS A 14 2.01 -33.43 4.61
CA LYS A 14 1.99 -34.08 5.93
C LYS A 14 0.83 -35.06 6.07
N ALA A 15 -0.35 -34.70 5.54
CA ALA A 15 -1.53 -35.56 5.51
C ALA A 15 -1.45 -36.66 4.41
N LYS A 16 -0.35 -36.75 3.65
CA LYS A 16 -0.15 -37.71 2.53
C LYS A 16 -1.27 -37.66 1.49
N MET A 17 -1.84 -36.47 1.24
CA MET A 17 -2.92 -36.28 0.29
C MET A 17 -2.42 -35.69 -1.03
N THR A 18 -3.02 -36.12 -2.15
CA THR A 18 -2.78 -35.53 -3.47
C THR A 18 -3.64 -34.24 -3.63
N GLU A 19 -3.23 -33.34 -4.55
CA GLU A 19 -3.98 -32.12 -4.87
C GLU A 19 -5.43 -32.45 -5.28
N LYS A 20 -5.61 -33.53 -6.06
CA LYS A 20 -6.92 -34.02 -6.49
C LYS A 20 -7.77 -34.54 -5.32
N ALA A 21 -7.16 -35.23 -4.35
CA ALA A 21 -7.87 -35.74 -3.18
C ALA A 21 -8.32 -34.59 -2.26
N LEU A 22 -7.47 -33.58 -2.07
CA LEU A 22 -7.81 -32.38 -1.31
C LEU A 22 -8.91 -31.60 -2.01
N ALA A 23 -8.80 -31.39 -3.33
CA ALA A 23 -9.80 -30.72 -4.15
C ALA A 23 -11.19 -31.35 -3.99
N LYS A 24 -11.27 -32.67 -4.07
CA LYS A 24 -12.53 -33.43 -3.89
C LYS A 24 -13.12 -33.24 -2.49
N LYS A 25 -12.29 -33.23 -1.45
CA LYS A 25 -12.75 -32.99 -0.06
C LYS A 25 -13.23 -31.56 0.18
N CYS A 26 -12.59 -30.58 -0.47
CA CYS A 26 -12.95 -29.17 -0.34
C CYS A 26 -14.09 -28.74 -1.29
N GLY A 27 -14.55 -29.61 -2.18
CA GLY A 27 -15.54 -29.25 -3.19
C GLY A 27 -15.01 -28.26 -4.26
N MET A 28 -13.71 -28.30 -4.52
CA MET A 28 -13.02 -27.40 -5.46
C MET A 28 -12.39 -28.20 -6.62
N SER A 29 -11.99 -27.52 -7.69
CA SER A 29 -11.22 -28.15 -8.75
C SER A 29 -9.73 -28.27 -8.36
N GLU A 30 -9.05 -29.25 -8.94
CA GLU A 30 -7.61 -29.47 -8.71
C GLU A 30 -6.77 -28.24 -9.10
N SER A 31 -7.13 -27.58 -10.20
CA SER A 31 -6.49 -26.35 -10.66
C SER A 31 -6.59 -25.20 -9.65
N VAL A 32 -7.70 -25.13 -8.91
CA VAL A 32 -7.91 -24.12 -7.86
C VAL A 32 -6.99 -24.40 -6.69
N ILE A 33 -6.88 -25.63 -6.20
CA ILE A 33 -5.97 -25.99 -5.12
C ILE A 33 -4.52 -25.70 -5.51
N LYS A 34 -4.12 -26.04 -6.73
CA LYS A 34 -2.78 -25.75 -7.25
C LYS A 34 -2.49 -24.25 -7.29
N SER A 35 -3.45 -23.43 -7.74
CA SER A 35 -3.31 -21.96 -7.78
C SER A 35 -3.21 -21.37 -6.38
N ILE A 36 -3.90 -21.93 -5.38
CA ILE A 36 -3.81 -21.53 -3.98
C ILE A 36 -2.43 -21.85 -3.42
N GLU A 37 -1.94 -23.07 -3.62
CA GLU A 37 -0.61 -23.51 -3.14
C GLU A 37 0.53 -22.73 -3.81
N MET A 38 0.38 -22.34 -5.07
CA MET A 38 1.33 -21.48 -5.78
C MET A 38 1.22 -20.00 -5.41
N GLY A 39 0.20 -19.59 -4.63
CA GLY A 39 -0.03 -18.21 -4.23
C GLY A 39 -0.53 -17.31 -5.34
N THR A 40 -0.96 -17.87 -6.48
CA THR A 40 -1.51 -17.10 -7.62
C THR A 40 -3.00 -16.77 -7.45
N ARG A 41 -3.65 -17.38 -6.45
CA ARG A 41 -5.04 -17.13 -6.12
C ARG A 41 -5.19 -16.78 -4.64
N ILE A 42 -5.88 -15.68 -4.38
CA ILE A 42 -6.24 -15.27 -3.02
C ILE A 42 -7.42 -16.11 -2.56
N VAL A 43 -7.36 -16.59 -1.33
CA VAL A 43 -8.38 -17.38 -0.65
C VAL A 43 -8.91 -16.56 0.51
N SER A 44 -10.22 -16.58 0.74
CA SER A 44 -10.78 -15.97 1.94
C SER A 44 -10.38 -16.76 3.19
N ASP A 45 -10.29 -16.07 4.33
CA ASP A 45 -9.90 -16.68 5.61
C ASP A 45 -10.78 -17.88 5.97
N ASP A 46 -12.08 -17.80 5.73
CA ASP A 46 -13.02 -18.90 5.95
C ASP A 46 -12.71 -20.14 5.10
N GLN A 47 -12.32 -19.93 3.84
CA GLN A 47 -11.94 -21.03 2.94
C GLN A 47 -10.61 -21.64 3.37
N ALA A 48 -9.64 -20.80 3.76
CA ALA A 48 -8.35 -21.24 4.24
C ALA A 48 -8.48 -22.08 5.52
N GLN A 49 -9.28 -21.63 6.48
CA GLN A 49 -9.57 -22.35 7.72
C GLN A 49 -10.25 -23.70 7.46
N ARG A 50 -11.22 -23.75 6.52
CA ARG A 50 -11.86 -25.00 6.13
C ARG A 50 -10.87 -26.01 5.54
N ILE A 51 -9.95 -25.55 4.69
CA ILE A 51 -8.90 -26.38 4.08
C ILE A 51 -7.95 -26.90 5.17
N LEU A 52 -7.50 -26.04 6.09
CA LEU A 52 -6.60 -26.42 7.17
C LEU A 52 -7.25 -27.39 8.15
N LYS A 53 -8.53 -27.17 8.50
CA LYS A 53 -9.31 -28.09 9.35
C LYS A 53 -9.47 -29.48 8.72
N LEU A 54 -9.70 -29.57 7.40
CA LEU A 54 -9.76 -30.82 6.68
C LEU A 54 -8.41 -31.55 6.61
N LEU A 55 -7.31 -30.81 6.75
CA LEU A 55 -5.95 -31.34 6.82
C LEU A 55 -5.48 -31.67 8.25
N GLY A 56 -6.36 -31.48 9.27
CA GLY A 56 -6.05 -31.79 10.66
C GLY A 56 -5.07 -30.80 11.30
N VAL A 57 -5.02 -29.58 10.80
CA VAL A 57 -4.23 -28.49 11.39
C VAL A 57 -5.21 -27.56 12.10
N ASP A 58 -5.47 -27.87 13.37
CA ASP A 58 -6.29 -27.04 14.26
C ASP A 58 -5.43 -25.90 14.84
N ASN A 59 -4.98 -24.96 13.99
CA ASN A 59 -4.51 -23.69 14.54
C ASN A 59 -4.67 -22.56 13.51
N PRO A 60 -5.67 -21.69 13.68
CA PRO A 60 -5.67 -20.39 13.05
C PRO A 60 -4.61 -19.53 13.76
N VAL A 61 -3.77 -18.86 13.00
CA VAL A 61 -2.91 -17.79 13.51
C VAL A 61 -3.80 -16.74 14.14
N SER A 62 -4.02 -16.86 15.42
CA SER A 62 -4.52 -15.78 16.28
C SER A 62 -3.32 -15.28 17.07
N THR A 63 -2.93 -14.07 16.79
CA THR A 63 -2.11 -13.25 17.65
C THR A 63 -2.86 -13.07 18.96
N GLU A 64 -2.37 -13.70 20.04
CA GLU A 64 -2.51 -13.16 21.38
C GLU A 64 -1.57 -13.91 22.32
N LEU A 65 -0.87 -13.11 23.09
CA LEU A 65 -0.02 -13.46 24.23
C LEU A 65 -0.83 -14.23 25.26
N ASP A 66 -0.33 -15.37 25.71
CA ASP A 66 -0.53 -15.75 27.09
C ASP A 66 0.65 -16.56 27.64
N VAL A 67 1.10 -16.07 28.78
CA VAL A 67 2.15 -16.55 29.63
C VAL A 67 1.58 -17.75 30.43
N ALA A 68 2.24 -18.89 30.42
CA ALA A 68 2.50 -19.70 31.62
C ALA A 68 3.08 -21.09 31.33
N ALA A 69 4.05 -21.39 32.18
CA ALA A 69 4.51 -22.70 32.64
C ALA A 69 5.53 -23.46 31.76
N GLU A 70 6.77 -23.33 32.24
CA GLU A 70 7.90 -24.24 31.98
C GLU A 70 7.61 -25.66 32.48
N PRO A 71 8.26 -26.65 31.87
CA PRO A 71 8.95 -27.63 32.66
C PRO A 71 10.45 -27.63 32.40
N GLU A 72 11.18 -27.75 33.49
CA GLU A 72 12.64 -27.88 33.58
C GLU A 72 13.19 -28.90 32.61
N VAL A 73 14.21 -28.50 31.84
CA VAL A 73 15.11 -29.42 31.13
C VAL A 73 16.56 -29.06 31.47
N GLN A 74 17.20 -30.07 32.02
CA GLN A 74 18.56 -30.14 32.53
C GLN A 74 19.62 -29.49 31.61
N LEU A 75 20.45 -28.69 32.24
CA LEU A 75 21.66 -28.08 31.72
C LEU A 75 22.65 -29.10 31.18
N ARG A 76 22.94 -29.03 29.86
CA ARG A 76 24.19 -29.52 29.29
C ARG A 76 25.09 -28.33 29.01
N PRO A 77 26.43 -28.41 29.23
CA PRO A 77 27.34 -27.28 29.14
C PRO A 77 27.43 -26.77 27.69
N ARG A 78 27.25 -25.46 27.55
CA ARG A 78 27.39 -24.74 26.27
C ARG A 78 28.86 -24.72 25.86
N PRO A 79 29.17 -24.99 24.57
CA PRO A 79 30.46 -24.59 24.00
C PRO A 79 30.54 -23.07 23.94
N ARG A 80 31.75 -22.55 24.17
CA ARG A 80 32.09 -21.12 24.17
C ARG A 80 31.45 -20.39 22.97
N ALA A 81 30.77 -19.30 23.29
CA ALA A 81 30.23 -18.38 22.30
C ALA A 81 31.35 -17.83 21.41
N TYR A 82 31.24 -18.13 20.13
CA TYR A 82 31.94 -17.40 19.07
C TYR A 82 31.27 -16.04 18.97
N VAL A 83 31.97 -14.99 19.35
CA VAL A 83 31.49 -13.61 19.19
C VAL A 83 31.48 -13.30 17.70
N ILE A 84 30.28 -13.33 17.11
CA ILE A 84 30.08 -12.77 15.78
C ILE A 84 30.16 -11.24 15.96
N PRO A 85 31.10 -10.54 15.32
CA PRO A 85 31.08 -9.08 15.34
C PRO A 85 29.74 -8.63 14.75
N THR A 86 29.00 -7.81 15.50
CA THR A 86 27.81 -7.13 15.05
C THR A 86 28.17 -6.34 13.79
N PRO A 87 27.59 -6.60 12.63
CA PRO A 87 27.82 -5.71 11.50
C PRO A 87 27.20 -4.36 11.88
N GLU A 88 28.03 -3.31 11.82
CA GLU A 88 27.54 -1.94 11.78
C GLU A 88 26.43 -1.84 10.72
N PRO A 89 25.40 -1.00 10.95
CA PRO A 89 24.34 -0.84 9.95
C PRO A 89 24.99 -0.31 8.69
N GLU A 90 25.26 -1.21 7.76
CA GLU A 90 25.63 -0.84 6.39
C GLU A 90 24.51 0.08 5.88
N LYS A 91 24.88 1.34 5.65
CA LYS A 91 24.10 2.22 4.80
C LYS A 91 23.83 1.42 3.54
N LYS A 92 22.57 1.09 3.29
CA LYS A 92 22.14 0.52 2.02
C LYS A 92 22.63 1.48 0.94
N GLN A 93 23.77 1.18 0.37
CA GLN A 93 24.16 1.74 -0.91
C GLN A 93 23.17 1.11 -1.89
N GLU A 94 22.23 1.93 -2.36
CA GLU A 94 21.47 1.59 -3.56
C GLU A 94 22.50 1.28 -4.62
N VAL A 95 22.53 0.04 -5.09
CA VAL A 95 23.32 -0.37 -6.23
C VAL A 95 22.67 0.30 -7.43
N LYS A 96 23.12 1.51 -7.74
CA LYS A 96 22.75 2.20 -8.97
C LYS A 96 23.31 1.37 -10.11
N THR A 97 22.43 0.78 -10.89
CA THR A 97 22.80 0.14 -12.16
C THR A 97 23.35 1.20 -13.12
N GLU A 98 24.23 0.82 -14.03
CA GLU A 98 24.83 1.77 -15.01
C GLU A 98 23.75 2.52 -15.83
N SER A 99 22.58 1.91 -16.04
CA SER A 99 21.42 2.53 -16.67
C SER A 99 20.85 3.70 -15.84
N ASP A 100 20.88 3.60 -14.51
CA ASP A 100 20.36 4.65 -13.62
C ASP A 100 21.28 5.87 -13.61
N THR A 101 22.62 5.66 -13.67
CA THR A 101 23.58 6.75 -13.68
C THR A 101 23.53 7.57 -14.97
N VAL A 102 23.31 6.90 -16.13
CA VAL A 102 23.12 7.60 -17.43
C VAL A 102 21.83 8.40 -17.41
N THR A 103 20.75 7.84 -16.86
CA THR A 103 19.47 8.54 -16.73
C THR A 103 19.58 9.77 -15.83
N ASP A 104 20.32 9.66 -14.72
CA ASP A 104 20.51 10.78 -13.78
C ASP A 104 21.33 11.93 -14.42
N ALA A 105 22.37 11.63 -15.19
CA ALA A 105 23.15 12.64 -15.90
C ALA A 105 22.33 13.40 -16.96
N TRP A 106 21.45 12.70 -17.68
CA TRP A 106 20.53 13.33 -18.63
C TRP A 106 19.49 14.21 -17.92
N LEU A 107 19.00 13.76 -16.78
CA LEU A 107 18.03 14.52 -15.98
C LEU A 107 18.64 15.80 -15.39
N ASP A 108 19.91 15.77 -14.99
CA ASP A 108 20.63 16.97 -14.55
C ASP A 108 20.78 17.97 -15.71
N ALA A 109 21.09 17.49 -16.90
CA ALA A 109 21.16 18.34 -18.09
C ALA A 109 19.79 18.94 -18.48
N LEU A 110 18.70 18.23 -18.21
CA LEU A 110 17.32 18.64 -18.48
C LEU A 110 16.61 19.23 -17.26
N GLY A 111 17.30 19.48 -16.14
CA GLY A 111 16.72 19.88 -14.86
C GLY A 111 15.87 21.15 -14.89
N GLY A 112 16.04 21.99 -15.92
CA GLY A 112 15.17 23.15 -16.17
C GLY A 112 13.91 22.86 -16.98
N VAL A 113 13.81 21.68 -17.60
CA VAL A 113 12.73 21.31 -18.54
C VAL A 113 11.88 20.17 -18.01
N VAL A 114 12.50 19.24 -17.26
CA VAL A 114 11.83 18.05 -16.74
C VAL A 114 12.19 17.84 -15.28
N LYS A 115 11.23 17.41 -14.47
CA LYS A 115 11.42 17.08 -13.05
C LYS A 115 10.93 15.67 -12.76
N ARG A 116 11.66 14.95 -11.91
CA ARG A 116 11.18 13.74 -11.26
C ARG A 116 10.20 14.12 -10.14
N VAL A 117 8.92 13.88 -10.35
CA VAL A 117 7.86 14.13 -9.39
C VAL A 117 7.60 12.85 -8.61
N PRO A 118 7.69 12.86 -7.27
CA PRO A 118 7.45 11.68 -6.46
C PRO A 118 5.99 11.25 -6.51
N VAL A 119 5.76 9.94 -6.53
CA VAL A 119 4.45 9.31 -6.35
C VAL A 119 4.34 8.83 -4.92
N MET A 120 3.37 9.33 -4.18
CA MET A 120 3.12 8.96 -2.79
C MET A 120 1.89 8.07 -2.66
N ASP A 121 1.95 7.14 -1.70
CA ASP A 121 0.81 6.34 -1.27
C ASP A 121 0.01 7.01 -0.13
N GLU A 122 -1.00 6.32 0.38
CA GLU A 122 -1.83 6.74 1.50
C GLU A 122 -1.06 6.96 2.81
N ASN A 123 0.06 6.25 2.99
CA ASN A 123 0.93 6.36 4.16
C ASN A 123 1.91 7.53 4.03
N GLY A 124 2.02 8.14 2.83
CA GLY A 124 2.98 9.18 2.52
C GLY A 124 4.38 8.65 2.21
N VAL A 125 4.47 7.37 1.86
CA VAL A 125 5.70 6.75 1.38
C VAL A 125 5.83 7.01 -0.12
N VAL A 126 7.03 7.40 -0.55
CA VAL A 126 7.34 7.53 -1.98
C VAL A 126 7.51 6.13 -2.57
N ILE A 127 6.65 5.78 -3.51
CA ILE A 127 6.59 4.44 -4.13
C ILE A 127 7.07 4.42 -5.57
N ASP A 128 7.15 5.58 -6.23
CA ASP A 128 7.57 5.71 -7.63
C ASP A 128 7.95 7.16 -7.92
N HIS A 129 8.49 7.43 -9.11
CA HIS A 129 8.75 8.76 -9.62
C HIS A 129 8.28 8.87 -11.08
N ILE A 130 7.69 9.98 -11.44
CA ILE A 130 7.23 10.26 -12.79
C ILE A 130 7.93 11.50 -13.32
N LEU A 131 8.46 11.41 -14.54
CA LEU A 131 9.04 12.55 -15.24
C LEU A 131 7.91 13.46 -15.74
N HIS A 132 7.92 14.70 -15.29
CA HIS A 132 6.92 15.69 -15.66
C HIS A 132 7.60 16.96 -16.22
N PRO A 133 7.09 17.54 -17.31
CA PRO A 133 7.65 18.74 -17.88
C PRO A 133 7.44 19.95 -16.98
N ILE A 134 8.44 20.83 -16.95
CA ILE A 134 8.38 22.14 -16.31
C ILE A 134 8.06 23.17 -17.37
N ILE A 135 6.95 23.87 -17.23
CA ILE A 135 6.51 24.92 -18.16
C ILE A 135 6.52 26.25 -17.43
N GLY A 136 7.35 27.19 -17.91
CA GLY A 136 7.47 28.52 -17.27
C GLY A 136 7.95 28.45 -15.81
N GLY A 137 8.83 27.50 -15.48
CA GLY A 137 9.35 27.31 -14.13
C GLY A 137 8.35 26.67 -13.14
N LYS A 138 7.24 26.13 -13.63
CA LYS A 138 6.16 25.54 -12.82
C LYS A 138 5.69 24.21 -13.40
N ILE A 139 5.12 23.36 -12.55
CA ILE A 139 4.38 22.17 -12.94
C ILE A 139 2.92 22.41 -12.56
N GLU A 140 2.04 22.52 -13.56
CA GLU A 140 0.60 22.78 -13.40
C GLU A 140 0.30 23.93 -12.40
N GLY A 141 1.11 24.98 -12.45
CA GLY A 141 0.98 26.15 -11.58
C GLY A 141 1.70 26.08 -10.24
N GLY A 142 2.20 24.90 -9.85
CA GLY A 142 2.96 24.70 -8.61
C GLY A 142 4.47 24.80 -8.78
N ALA A 143 5.19 25.07 -7.69
CA ALA A 143 6.63 25.00 -7.67
C ALA A 143 7.09 23.54 -7.86
N PRO A 144 8.02 23.26 -8.79
CA PRO A 144 8.41 21.89 -9.17
C PRO A 144 8.85 21.02 -7.99
N ASP A 145 9.46 21.60 -6.97
CA ASP A 145 9.95 20.88 -5.79
C ASP A 145 8.86 20.54 -4.77
N LYS A 146 7.67 21.10 -4.93
CA LYS A 146 6.56 20.93 -3.99
C LYS A 146 5.39 20.15 -4.57
N VAL A 147 5.45 19.80 -5.85
CA VAL A 147 4.41 19.03 -6.53
C VAL A 147 4.65 17.54 -6.31
N MET A 148 3.59 16.78 -6.16
CA MET A 148 3.65 15.34 -6.01
C MET A 148 2.48 14.67 -6.74
N PHE A 149 2.64 13.42 -7.12
CA PHE A 149 1.53 12.53 -7.44
C PHE A 149 1.08 11.81 -6.18
N TYR A 150 -0.23 11.70 -6.03
CA TYR A 150 -0.84 10.87 -5.01
C TYR A 150 -1.58 9.73 -5.66
N ARG A 151 -1.26 8.49 -5.28
CA ARG A 151 -1.99 7.31 -5.77
C ARG A 151 -3.28 7.19 -4.99
N CYS A 152 -4.41 7.24 -5.70
CA CYS A 152 -5.73 7.10 -5.10
C CYS A 152 -5.87 5.69 -4.49
N PRO A 153 -6.14 5.56 -3.17
CA PRO A 153 -6.18 4.25 -2.53
C PRO A 153 -7.52 3.54 -2.71
N ASP A 154 -8.58 4.28 -2.98
CA ASP A 154 -9.96 3.79 -2.96
C ASP A 154 -10.80 4.33 -4.11
N ASP A 155 -12.02 3.81 -4.26
CA ASP A 155 -13.00 4.21 -5.27
C ASP A 155 -13.98 5.29 -4.77
N MET A 156 -13.70 5.94 -3.65
CA MET A 156 -14.60 6.91 -3.03
C MET A 156 -14.88 8.15 -3.88
N LEU A 157 -14.18 8.29 -5.00
CA LEU A 157 -14.40 9.39 -5.96
C LEU A 157 -14.80 8.87 -7.36
N ARG A 158 -15.27 7.63 -7.45
CA ARG A 158 -15.69 7.00 -8.72
C ARG A 158 -16.74 7.83 -9.47
N GLY A 159 -17.71 8.41 -8.78
CA GLY A 159 -18.71 9.31 -9.35
C GLY A 159 -18.12 10.59 -9.93
N PHE A 160 -16.90 10.98 -9.52
CA PHE A 160 -16.11 12.05 -10.12
C PHE A 160 -15.08 11.53 -11.13
N ARG A 161 -15.19 10.25 -11.56
CA ARG A 161 -14.33 9.57 -12.53
C ARG A 161 -12.88 9.35 -12.04
N ILE A 162 -12.68 9.29 -10.74
CA ILE A 162 -11.41 8.96 -10.11
C ILE A 162 -11.56 7.59 -9.44
N HIS A 163 -10.65 6.67 -9.74
CA HIS A 163 -10.69 5.28 -9.28
C HIS A 163 -9.47 4.93 -8.45
N ALA A 164 -9.56 3.85 -7.71
CA ALA A 164 -8.40 3.27 -7.04
C ALA A 164 -7.27 3.00 -8.04
N GLY A 165 -6.04 3.37 -7.66
CA GLY A 165 -4.85 3.25 -8.51
C GLY A 165 -4.58 4.45 -9.43
N ASP A 166 -5.53 5.36 -9.63
CA ASP A 166 -5.30 6.58 -10.38
C ASP A 166 -4.25 7.48 -9.71
N LEU A 167 -3.47 8.18 -10.52
CA LEU A 167 -2.44 9.11 -10.06
C LEU A 167 -2.99 10.55 -10.15
N LEU A 168 -3.03 11.22 -9.03
CA LEU A 168 -3.51 12.58 -8.92
C LEU A 168 -2.33 13.53 -8.73
N LEU A 169 -2.04 14.34 -9.74
CA LEU A 169 -1.05 15.41 -9.63
C LEU A 169 -1.57 16.46 -8.64
N THR A 170 -0.86 16.60 -7.54
CA THR A 170 -1.26 17.46 -6.42
C THR A 170 -0.30 18.62 -6.30
N VAL A 171 -0.85 19.83 -6.35
CA VAL A 171 -0.12 21.08 -6.16
C VAL A 171 -0.38 21.59 -4.74
N PRO A 172 0.64 22.02 -3.98
CA PRO A 172 0.45 22.53 -2.64
C PRO A 172 -0.58 23.66 -2.58
N ALA A 173 -1.50 23.57 -1.63
CA ALA A 173 -2.49 24.60 -1.36
C ALA A 173 -2.46 24.94 0.14
N GLY A 174 -2.38 26.23 0.47
CA GLY A 174 -2.36 26.69 1.86
C GLY A 174 -3.75 26.79 2.50
N LYS A 175 -4.81 26.65 1.70
CA LYS A 175 -6.20 26.77 2.14
C LYS A 175 -7.12 25.91 1.28
N ILE A 176 -8.29 25.61 1.81
CA ILE A 176 -9.35 24.94 1.06
C ILE A 176 -9.77 25.83 -0.12
N GLU A 177 -9.84 25.21 -1.29
CA GLU A 177 -10.49 25.80 -2.46
C GLU A 177 -11.88 25.19 -2.62
N ASP A 178 -12.85 26.03 -2.89
CA ASP A 178 -14.24 25.60 -3.00
C ASP A 178 -14.47 24.77 -4.26
N GLU A 179 -15.31 23.75 -4.15
CA GLU A 179 -15.63 22.79 -5.23
C GLU A 179 -14.43 22.03 -5.82
N ALA A 180 -13.27 22.05 -5.19
CA ALA A 180 -12.06 21.41 -5.68
C ALA A 180 -11.91 19.97 -5.18
N ILE A 181 -11.25 19.14 -5.98
CA ILE A 181 -10.70 17.85 -5.52
C ILE A 181 -9.41 18.16 -4.77
N MET A 182 -9.37 17.82 -3.50
CA MET A 182 -8.23 18.13 -2.63
C MET A 182 -7.73 16.91 -1.87
N LEU A 183 -6.41 16.84 -1.71
CA LEU A 183 -5.75 15.93 -0.79
C LEU A 183 -5.69 16.62 0.58
N VAL A 184 -6.31 16.00 1.56
CA VAL A 184 -6.37 16.49 2.94
C VAL A 184 -6.03 15.39 3.93
N VAL A 185 -5.59 15.79 5.14
CA VAL A 185 -5.50 14.87 6.28
C VAL A 185 -6.68 15.15 7.19
N TYR A 186 -7.48 14.12 7.41
CA TYR A 186 -8.61 14.13 8.32
C TYR A 186 -8.59 12.85 9.17
N LYS A 187 -8.76 12.98 10.48
CA LYS A 187 -8.65 11.88 11.46
C LYS A 187 -7.38 11.05 11.28
N ASN A 188 -6.26 11.73 11.05
CA ASN A 188 -4.94 11.12 10.82
C ASN A 188 -4.82 10.25 9.56
N GLN A 189 -5.75 10.37 8.62
CA GLN A 189 -5.73 9.67 7.34
C GLN A 189 -5.59 10.66 6.19
N ARG A 190 -4.75 10.34 5.20
CA ARG A 190 -4.67 11.08 3.94
C ARG A 190 -5.80 10.63 3.04
N ILE A 191 -6.69 11.52 2.72
CA ILE A 191 -7.86 11.25 1.88
C ILE A 191 -7.98 12.26 0.77
N VAL A 192 -8.46 11.83 -0.38
CA VAL A 192 -8.86 12.73 -1.47
C VAL A 192 -10.38 12.86 -1.45
N ARG A 193 -10.89 14.09 -1.46
CA ARG A 193 -12.33 14.36 -1.47
C ARG A 193 -12.62 15.59 -2.32
N LYS A 194 -13.84 15.67 -2.85
CA LYS A 194 -14.36 16.96 -3.33
C LYS A 194 -14.76 17.80 -2.12
N VAL A 195 -14.21 18.99 -2.05
CA VAL A 195 -14.30 19.83 -0.85
C VAL A 195 -15.11 21.10 -1.15
N LEU A 196 -16.04 21.43 -0.28
CA LEU A 196 -16.80 22.68 -0.33
C LEU A 196 -16.65 23.43 0.98
N LYS A 197 -16.51 24.75 0.87
CA LYS A 197 -16.52 25.63 2.04
C LYS A 197 -17.94 25.80 2.54
N LEU A 198 -18.11 25.71 3.84
CA LEU A 198 -19.34 26.05 4.51
C LEU A 198 -19.13 27.26 5.45
N ASP A 199 -20.20 27.95 5.73
CA ASP A 199 -20.18 29.04 6.71
C ASP A 199 -19.78 28.55 8.10
N GLY A 200 -19.26 29.46 8.92
CA GLY A 200 -18.84 29.15 10.28
C GLY A 200 -17.55 28.33 10.38
N GLY A 201 -16.64 28.43 9.39
CA GLY A 201 -15.34 27.77 9.43
C GLY A 201 -15.43 26.26 9.34
N ARG A 202 -16.41 25.74 8.63
CA ARG A 202 -16.62 24.32 8.36
C ARG A 202 -16.31 23.99 6.90
N VAL A 203 -16.04 22.73 6.67
CA VAL A 203 -15.78 22.16 5.35
C VAL A 203 -16.64 20.93 5.15
N LEU A 204 -17.26 20.81 3.98
CA LEU A 204 -17.97 19.62 3.53
C LEU A 204 -17.04 18.84 2.62
N MET A 205 -16.75 17.60 2.98
CA MET A 205 -15.97 16.64 2.19
C MET A 205 -16.92 15.64 1.57
N GLN A 206 -16.99 15.61 0.26
CA GLN A 206 -17.88 14.75 -0.51
C GLN A 206 -17.12 13.55 -1.07
N SER A 207 -17.76 12.39 -1.02
CA SER A 207 -17.38 11.16 -1.68
C SER A 207 -18.53 10.67 -2.54
N TYR A 208 -18.23 9.95 -3.61
CA TYR A 208 -19.24 9.34 -4.48
C TYR A 208 -18.65 8.07 -5.08
N ASP A 209 -18.89 6.94 -4.43
CA ASP A 209 -18.60 5.62 -5.00
C ASP A 209 -19.88 5.09 -5.68
N ARG A 210 -20.63 4.23 -5.05
CA ARG A 210 -21.95 3.76 -5.48
C ARG A 210 -23.04 4.71 -5.01
N GLU A 211 -22.85 5.25 -3.83
CA GLU A 211 -23.74 6.22 -3.21
C GLU A 211 -22.99 7.52 -2.92
N PHE A 212 -23.74 8.60 -2.92
CA PHE A 212 -23.19 9.90 -2.55
C PHE A 212 -23.07 9.98 -1.02
N GLY A 213 -21.86 10.26 -0.56
CA GLY A 213 -21.54 10.46 0.85
C GLY A 213 -21.00 11.86 1.11
N SER A 214 -21.27 12.40 2.28
CA SER A 214 -20.67 13.67 2.70
C SER A 214 -20.36 13.66 4.18
N VAL A 215 -19.25 14.31 4.54
CA VAL A 215 -18.81 14.50 5.92
C VAL A 215 -18.52 15.97 6.14
N THR A 216 -19.13 16.55 7.15
CA THR A 216 -18.84 17.92 7.57
C THR A 216 -17.87 17.92 8.73
N ALA A 217 -16.82 18.72 8.65
CA ALA A 217 -15.83 18.87 9.71
C ALA A 217 -15.48 20.35 9.94
N PRO A 218 -15.05 20.74 11.16
CA PRO A 218 -14.43 22.03 11.38
C PRO A 218 -13.14 22.15 10.56
N LEU A 219 -12.90 23.32 9.99
CA LEU A 219 -11.69 23.56 9.17
C LEU A 219 -10.39 23.30 9.95
N LYS A 220 -10.39 23.55 11.26
CA LYS A 220 -9.24 23.30 12.15
C LYS A 220 -8.84 21.82 12.25
N ASP A 221 -9.78 20.91 11.98
CA ASP A 221 -9.56 19.46 12.07
C ASP A 221 -9.15 18.85 10.72
N VAL A 222 -9.06 19.68 9.67
CA VAL A 222 -8.71 19.27 8.32
C VAL A 222 -7.42 19.95 7.90
N LEU A 223 -6.33 19.19 7.78
CA LEU A 223 -5.06 19.69 7.28
C LEU A 223 -5.05 19.60 5.76
N VAL A 224 -4.91 20.74 5.10
CA VAL A 224 -4.81 20.80 3.64
C VAL A 224 -3.40 20.46 3.20
N MET A 225 -3.25 19.45 2.34
CA MET A 225 -1.97 19.10 1.72
C MET A 225 -1.83 19.73 0.34
N GLY A 226 -2.89 19.67 -0.47
CA GLY A 226 -2.84 20.26 -1.80
C GLY A 226 -4.14 20.07 -2.58
N LYS A 227 -4.17 20.72 -3.75
CA LYS A 227 -5.23 20.61 -4.75
C LYS A 227 -4.81 19.62 -5.83
N CYS A 228 -5.68 18.70 -6.17
CA CYS A 228 -5.49 17.80 -7.30
C CYS A 228 -5.87 18.54 -8.59
N VAL A 229 -4.91 18.69 -9.50
CA VAL A 229 -5.07 19.51 -10.72
C VAL A 229 -5.11 18.68 -12.00
N LYS A 230 -4.58 17.46 -11.95
CA LYS A 230 -4.51 16.55 -13.10
C LYS A 230 -4.68 15.11 -12.64
N LEU A 231 -5.32 14.30 -13.47
CA LEU A 231 -5.46 12.86 -13.28
C LEU A 231 -4.69 12.14 -14.37
N GLU A 232 -3.89 11.16 -13.99
CA GLU A 232 -3.22 10.26 -14.90
C GLU A 232 -3.63 8.82 -14.58
N ARG A 233 -3.99 8.08 -15.62
CA ARG A 233 -4.37 6.67 -15.53
C ARG A 233 -3.53 5.86 -16.49
N ARG A 234 -2.92 4.78 -15.99
CA ARG A 234 -2.31 3.78 -16.86
C ARG A 234 -3.41 2.88 -17.41
N LEU A 235 -3.43 2.68 -18.69
CA LEU A 235 -4.34 1.78 -19.40
C LEU A 235 -3.80 0.36 -19.38
#